data_14fcbdf92d86281074f6e9677a69a915
#
_entry.id   14fcbdf92d86281074f6e9677a69a915
#
_cell.length_a   1.000
_cell.length_b   1.000
_cell.length_c   1.000
_cell.angle_alpha   90.00
_cell.angle_beta   90.00
_cell.angle_gamma   90.00
#
_symmetry.space_group_name_H-M   'P 1'
#
loop_
_entity.id
_entity.type
_entity.pdbx_description
1 polymer ?
#
loop_
_entity_poly.entity_id
_entity_poly.type
_entity_poly.pdbx_seq_one_letter_code
_entity_poly.pdbx_strand_id
1 'polypeptide(L)'
;MERYNCLAVEKKWQQKFSKETLKREKSKKKFYCLEMFPYPSGNIHMGHVRNYTIGDVIARYKYLNGFDVLHPMGWDAFGLPAENASKQNNSHPKDWTNENIKTMKKQLQMLGLSIDWSLEISTCDKNYYKFQQEIFIDFFKN
;
A
#
# COMPACT_ATOMS: atom_id res chain seq x y z
N MET A 1 19.49 -5.35 35.70
CA MET A 1 19.27 -5.58 34.26
C MET A 1 18.26 -4.56 33.76
N GLU A 2 18.61 -3.80 32.74
CA GLU A 2 17.67 -2.90 32.08
C GLU A 2 16.54 -3.71 31.44
N ARG A 3 15.30 -3.34 31.73
CA ARG A 3 14.13 -4.02 31.17
C ARG A 3 14.02 -3.68 29.68
N TYR A 4 13.79 -4.69 28.84
CA TYR A 4 13.60 -4.50 27.39
C TYR A 4 12.49 -3.45 27.12
N ASN A 5 12.85 -2.40 26.38
CA ASN A 5 11.93 -1.34 25.98
C ASN A 5 11.54 -1.51 24.51
N CYS A 6 10.40 -2.19 24.27
CA CYS A 6 9.91 -2.49 22.92
C CYS A 6 9.70 -1.21 22.09
N LEU A 7 9.12 -0.17 22.65
CA LEU A 7 8.80 1.06 21.92
C LEU A 7 10.06 1.78 21.40
N ALA A 8 11.13 1.82 22.22
CA ALA A 8 12.39 2.43 21.80
C ALA A 8 13.07 1.61 20.70
N VAL A 9 13.02 0.27 20.81
CA VAL A 9 13.60 -0.65 19.82
C VAL A 9 12.83 -0.57 18.51
N GLU A 10 11.50 -0.61 18.54
CA GLU A 10 10.65 -0.49 17.37
C GLU A 10 10.90 0.83 16.63
N LYS A 11 10.90 1.96 17.33
CA LYS A 11 11.17 3.27 16.75
C LYS A 11 12.53 3.32 16.03
N LYS A 12 13.57 2.75 16.65
CA LYS A 12 14.92 2.65 16.05
C LYS A 12 14.90 1.85 14.75
N TRP A 13 14.24 0.70 14.74
CA TRP A 13 14.22 -0.18 13.58
C TRP A 13 13.30 0.34 12.46
N GLN A 14 12.16 0.93 12.79
CA GLN A 14 11.29 1.60 11.82
C GLN A 14 12.04 2.69 11.04
N GLN A 15 12.88 3.50 11.72
CA GLN A 15 13.70 4.51 11.05
C GLN A 15 14.75 3.92 10.11
N LYS A 16 15.27 2.72 10.41
CA LYS A 16 16.18 2.01 9.51
C LYS A 16 15.43 1.43 8.32
N PHE A 17 14.35 0.69 8.55
CA PHE A 17 13.58 0.04 7.49
C PHE A 17 12.92 1.04 6.53
N SER A 18 12.50 2.22 6.99
CA SER A 18 11.96 3.25 6.11
C SER A 18 12.95 3.76 5.04
N LYS A 19 14.25 3.51 5.23
CA LYS A 19 15.31 3.88 4.28
C LYS A 19 15.79 2.71 3.41
N GLU A 20 15.37 1.50 3.71
CA GLU A 20 15.79 0.28 3.05
C GLU A 20 14.61 -0.36 2.32
N THR A 21 14.41 0.03 1.06
CA THR A 21 13.58 -0.76 0.14
C THR A 21 14.38 -1.96 -0.38
N LEU A 22 13.68 -3.04 -0.76
CA LEU A 22 14.31 -4.17 -1.44
C LEU A 22 14.95 -3.67 -2.73
N LYS A 23 16.28 -3.75 -2.84
CA LYS A 23 17.02 -3.24 -4.00
C LYS A 23 16.67 -4.04 -5.25
N ARG A 24 16.23 -3.34 -6.28
CA ARG A 24 15.87 -3.92 -7.58
C ARG A 24 17.14 -4.20 -8.42
N GLU A 25 17.27 -5.39 -8.94
CA GLU A 25 18.39 -5.80 -9.81
C GLU A 25 17.88 -6.49 -11.06
N LYS A 26 17.95 -5.80 -12.21
CA LYS A 26 17.38 -6.25 -13.50
C LYS A 26 17.91 -7.59 -14.00
N SER A 27 19.14 -7.98 -13.60
CA SER A 27 19.79 -9.23 -13.99
C SER A 27 19.28 -10.47 -13.28
N LYS A 28 18.57 -10.28 -12.16
CA LYS A 28 18.02 -11.37 -11.35
C LYS A 28 16.66 -11.85 -11.87
N LYS A 29 16.30 -13.09 -11.50
CA LYS A 29 14.96 -13.65 -11.77
C LYS A 29 13.90 -12.81 -11.05
N LYS A 30 12.89 -12.35 -11.78
CA LYS A 30 11.85 -11.46 -11.27
C LYS A 30 10.82 -12.22 -10.45
N PHE A 31 10.36 -11.58 -9.38
CA PHE A 31 9.23 -12.03 -8.57
C PHE A 31 8.32 -10.85 -8.24
N TYR A 32 7.04 -11.00 -8.55
CA TYR A 32 6.01 -10.00 -8.25
C TYR A 32 5.19 -10.48 -7.04
N CYS A 33 5.27 -9.73 -5.95
CA CYS A 33 4.50 -9.97 -4.74
C CYS A 33 3.38 -8.93 -4.67
N LEU A 34 2.16 -9.35 -4.90
CA LEU A 34 0.97 -8.49 -4.87
C LEU A 34 -0.01 -9.00 -3.85
N GLU A 35 -0.40 -8.14 -2.94
CA GLU A 35 -1.55 -8.33 -2.06
C GLU A 35 -2.73 -7.51 -2.57
N MET A 36 -3.93 -7.85 -2.10
CA MET A 36 -5.14 -7.09 -2.41
C MET A 36 -5.03 -5.67 -1.84
N PHE A 37 -5.27 -4.68 -2.70
CA PHE A 37 -5.25 -3.28 -2.28
C PHE A 37 -6.37 -3.00 -1.29
N PRO A 38 -6.09 -2.27 -0.20
CA PRO A 38 -7.10 -1.91 0.77
C PRO A 38 -7.99 -0.79 0.28
N TYR A 39 -9.25 -0.78 0.73
CA TYR A 39 -10.08 0.42 0.70
C TYR A 39 -9.57 1.43 1.73
N PRO A 40 -9.40 2.71 1.38
CA PRO A 40 -9.02 3.74 2.33
C PRO A 40 -10.24 4.19 3.16
N SER A 41 -10.69 3.32 4.07
CA SER A 41 -11.91 3.52 4.86
C SER A 41 -11.67 4.01 6.29
N GLY A 42 -10.43 4.35 6.66
CA GLY A 42 -10.09 4.85 7.99
C GLY A 42 -8.82 4.22 8.57
N ASN A 43 -8.94 3.40 9.60
CA ASN A 43 -7.80 2.74 10.22
C ASN A 43 -7.61 1.31 9.67
N ILE A 44 -6.36 0.84 9.70
CA ILE A 44 -6.09 -0.58 9.45
C ILE A 44 -6.66 -1.44 10.60
N HIS A 45 -6.97 -2.68 10.29
CA HIS A 45 -7.42 -3.69 11.25
C HIS A 45 -6.60 -4.97 11.11
N MET A 46 -6.81 -5.94 12.00
CA MET A 46 -6.02 -7.17 12.02
C MET A 46 -6.06 -7.96 10.70
N GLY A 47 -7.12 -7.84 9.91
CA GLY A 47 -7.18 -8.42 8.57
C GLY A 47 -6.11 -7.83 7.63
N HIS A 48 -5.92 -6.52 7.66
CA HIS A 48 -4.84 -5.84 6.92
C HIS A 48 -3.46 -6.29 7.42
N VAL A 49 -3.26 -6.31 8.75
CA VAL A 49 -1.99 -6.76 9.34
C VAL A 49 -1.64 -8.17 8.89
N ARG A 50 -2.60 -9.10 8.97
CA ARG A 50 -2.41 -10.49 8.54
C ARG A 50 -2.05 -10.58 7.06
N ASN A 51 -2.83 -9.93 6.20
CA ASN A 51 -2.65 -9.99 4.75
C ASN A 51 -1.25 -9.50 4.34
N TYR A 52 -0.89 -8.30 4.76
CA TYR A 52 0.37 -7.67 4.35
C TYR A 52 1.59 -8.28 5.05
N THR A 53 1.45 -8.83 6.24
CA THR A 53 2.54 -9.58 6.89
C THR A 53 2.86 -10.88 6.13
N ILE A 54 1.85 -11.59 5.64
CA ILE A 54 2.07 -12.82 4.84
C ILE A 54 2.80 -12.47 3.55
N GLY A 55 2.37 -11.43 2.83
CA GLY A 55 3.03 -10.98 1.62
C GLY A 55 4.45 -10.50 1.88
N ASP A 56 4.68 -9.76 2.95
CA ASP A 56 6.02 -9.29 3.35
C ASP A 56 6.99 -10.44 3.62
N VAL A 57 6.54 -11.48 4.32
CA VAL A 57 7.35 -12.70 4.55
C VAL A 57 7.75 -13.34 3.23
N ILE A 58 6.81 -13.48 2.29
CA ILE A 58 7.08 -14.05 0.97
C ILE A 58 8.05 -13.16 0.19
N ALA A 59 7.83 -11.86 0.18
CA ALA A 59 8.69 -10.90 -0.52
C ALA A 59 10.13 -10.95 0.00
N ARG A 60 10.33 -10.92 1.31
CA ARG A 60 11.65 -11.02 1.95
C ARG A 60 12.30 -12.37 1.70
N TYR A 61 11.57 -13.47 1.81
CA TYR A 61 12.07 -14.80 1.51
C TYR A 61 12.58 -14.89 0.07
N LYS A 62 11.82 -14.42 -0.90
CA LYS A 62 12.22 -14.39 -2.32
C LYS A 62 13.45 -13.50 -2.54
N TYR A 63 13.47 -12.31 -1.94
CA TYR A 63 14.62 -11.41 -2.02
C TYR A 63 15.91 -12.05 -1.49
N LEU A 64 15.85 -12.69 -0.31
CA LEU A 64 16.99 -13.39 0.29
C LEU A 64 17.45 -14.60 -0.55
N ASN A 65 16.56 -15.18 -1.34
CA ASN A 65 16.90 -16.25 -2.30
C ASN A 65 17.33 -15.71 -3.69
N GLY A 66 17.69 -14.44 -3.78
CA GLY A 66 18.32 -13.85 -4.95
C GLY A 66 17.36 -13.43 -6.06
N PHE A 67 16.06 -13.26 -5.79
CA PHE A 67 15.12 -12.71 -6.76
C PHE A 67 15.14 -11.18 -6.77
N ASP A 68 14.83 -10.60 -7.95
CA ASP A 68 14.45 -9.18 -8.09
C ASP A 68 12.96 -9.04 -7.74
N VAL A 69 12.66 -8.62 -6.52
CA VAL A 69 11.29 -8.60 -5.99
C VAL A 69 10.64 -7.25 -6.23
N LEU A 70 9.48 -7.25 -6.88
CA LEU A 70 8.56 -6.12 -6.95
C LEU A 70 7.46 -6.33 -5.90
N HIS A 71 7.43 -5.46 -4.88
CA HIS A 71 6.44 -5.49 -3.79
C HIS A 71 5.77 -4.12 -3.66
N PRO A 72 4.81 -3.77 -4.56
CA PRO A 72 4.16 -2.47 -4.58
C PRO A 72 2.98 -2.40 -3.61
N MET A 73 2.45 -1.20 -3.43
CA MET A 73 1.19 -0.94 -2.73
C MET A 73 0.27 -0.10 -3.61
N GLY A 74 -1.02 -0.31 -3.44
CA GLY A 74 -2.04 0.52 -4.05
C GLY A 74 -3.25 0.72 -3.12
N TRP A 75 -4.15 1.60 -3.55
CA TRP A 75 -5.39 1.93 -2.84
C TRP A 75 -6.57 1.71 -3.77
N ASP A 76 -7.49 0.84 -3.37
CA ASP A 76 -8.76 0.69 -4.05
C ASP A 76 -9.70 1.82 -3.58
N ALA A 77 -9.56 2.97 -4.21
CA ALA A 77 -10.03 4.25 -3.70
C ALA A 77 -11.21 4.83 -4.48
N PHE A 78 -11.83 4.03 -5.35
CA PHE A 78 -12.94 4.46 -6.20
C PHE A 78 -14.26 3.83 -5.75
N GLY A 79 -15.36 4.60 -5.80
CA GLY A 79 -16.71 4.04 -5.69
C GLY A 79 -17.54 4.54 -4.51
N LEU A 80 -18.78 4.00 -4.43
CA LEU A 80 -19.81 4.38 -3.48
C LEU A 80 -19.42 4.39 -2.00
N PRO A 81 -18.58 3.47 -1.48
CA PRO A 81 -18.22 3.51 -0.08
C PRO A 81 -17.55 4.82 0.34
N ALA A 82 -16.64 5.35 -0.48
CA ALA A 82 -15.98 6.62 -0.21
C ALA A 82 -16.97 7.81 -0.31
N GLU A 83 -17.86 7.78 -1.29
CA GLU A 83 -18.88 8.81 -1.47
C GLU A 83 -19.88 8.85 -0.31
N ASN A 84 -20.36 7.68 0.12
CA ASN A 84 -21.31 7.59 1.24
C ASN A 84 -20.67 8.05 2.56
N ALA A 85 -19.43 7.62 2.83
CA ALA A 85 -18.69 8.05 4.01
C ALA A 85 -18.45 9.56 4.02
N SER A 86 -18.11 10.14 2.88
CA SER A 86 -17.90 11.59 2.77
C SER A 86 -19.17 12.39 3.01
N LYS A 87 -20.33 11.92 2.51
CA LYS A 87 -21.64 12.53 2.79
C LYS A 87 -21.98 12.51 4.28
N GLN A 88 -21.76 11.38 4.97
CA GLN A 88 -22.00 11.26 6.40
C GLN A 88 -21.10 12.19 7.24
N ASN A 89 -19.90 12.50 6.76
CA ASN A 89 -18.94 13.34 7.44
C ASN A 89 -18.90 14.80 6.92
N ASN A 90 -19.85 15.20 6.08
CA ASN A 90 -19.91 16.54 5.46
C ASN A 90 -18.59 16.97 4.81
N SER A 91 -17.90 16.05 4.16
CA SER A 91 -16.61 16.28 3.52
C SER A 91 -16.67 15.95 2.02
N HIS A 92 -15.72 16.49 1.25
CA HIS A 92 -15.60 16.11 -0.14
C HIS A 92 -15.00 14.71 -0.27
N PRO A 93 -15.52 13.81 -1.15
CA PRO A 93 -15.02 12.42 -1.28
C PRO A 93 -13.51 12.32 -1.49
N LYS A 94 -12.95 13.21 -2.30
CA LYS A 94 -11.50 13.27 -2.56
C LYS A 94 -10.70 13.54 -1.29
N ASP A 95 -11.14 14.50 -0.48
CA ASP A 95 -10.42 14.90 0.72
C ASP A 95 -10.51 13.80 1.78
N TRP A 96 -11.70 13.23 1.98
CA TRP A 96 -11.91 12.09 2.83
C TRP A 96 -11.00 10.91 2.47
N THR A 97 -10.98 10.54 1.20
CA THR A 97 -10.18 9.43 0.70
C THR A 97 -8.68 9.69 0.91
N ASN A 98 -8.20 10.88 0.58
CA ASN A 98 -6.79 11.24 0.73
C ASN A 98 -6.33 11.23 2.19
N GLU A 99 -7.16 11.70 3.13
CA GLU A 99 -6.82 11.67 4.56
C GLU A 99 -6.78 10.23 5.10
N ASN A 100 -7.69 9.38 4.65
CA ASN A 100 -7.67 7.96 5.02
C ASN A 100 -6.44 7.25 4.45
N ILE A 101 -6.06 7.51 3.20
CA ILE A 101 -4.83 6.98 2.60
C ILE A 101 -3.62 7.38 3.45
N LYS A 102 -3.49 8.66 3.82
CA LYS A 102 -2.38 9.13 4.66
C LYS A 102 -2.34 8.40 6.01
N THR A 103 -3.50 8.25 6.63
CA THR A 103 -3.62 7.58 7.94
C THR A 103 -3.22 6.10 7.84
N MET A 104 -3.80 5.37 6.91
CA MET A 104 -3.52 3.95 6.73
C MET A 104 -2.08 3.71 6.29
N LYS A 105 -1.55 4.54 5.38
CA LYS A 105 -0.13 4.48 4.96
C LYS A 105 0.81 4.62 6.15
N LYS A 106 0.58 5.60 7.01
CA LYS A 106 1.37 5.80 8.23
C LYS A 106 1.31 4.57 9.13
N GLN A 107 0.13 3.97 9.30
CA GLN A 107 -0.04 2.77 10.12
C GLN A 107 0.67 1.55 9.51
N LEU A 108 0.58 1.35 8.19
CA LEU A 108 1.28 0.27 7.49
C LEU A 108 2.80 0.44 7.55
N GLN A 109 3.30 1.68 7.44
CA GLN A 109 4.73 1.97 7.59
C GLN A 109 5.25 1.65 8.99
N MET A 110 4.42 1.81 10.03
CA MET A 110 4.79 1.43 11.40
C MET A 110 5.02 -0.09 11.57
N LEU A 111 4.43 -0.92 10.71
CA LEU A 111 4.66 -2.37 10.72
C LEU A 111 6.03 -2.76 10.15
N GLY A 112 6.75 -1.84 9.50
CA GLY A 112 8.08 -2.10 8.94
C GLY A 112 8.08 -3.08 7.76
N LEU A 113 7.00 -3.12 6.98
CA LEU A 113 6.87 -3.96 5.80
C LEU A 113 7.81 -3.51 4.68
N SER A 114 8.26 -4.45 3.85
CA SER A 114 9.19 -4.22 2.73
C SER A 114 8.51 -3.67 1.46
N ILE A 115 7.40 -2.99 1.62
CA ILE A 115 6.63 -2.39 0.52
C ILE A 115 7.45 -1.27 -0.13
N ASP A 116 7.49 -1.28 -1.47
CA ASP A 116 8.08 -0.20 -2.25
C ASP A 116 7.06 0.94 -2.45
N TRP A 117 7.07 1.88 -1.53
CA TRP A 117 6.19 3.05 -1.54
C TRP A 117 6.44 4.02 -2.70
N SER A 118 7.55 3.88 -3.44
CA SER A 118 7.80 4.68 -4.64
C SER A 118 6.92 4.24 -5.82
N LEU A 119 6.37 3.04 -5.74
CA LEU A 119 5.47 2.45 -6.73
C LEU A 119 4.01 2.44 -6.25
N GLU A 120 3.69 3.30 -5.30
CA GLU A 120 2.32 3.48 -4.79
C GLU A 120 1.40 4.02 -5.88
N ILE A 121 0.22 3.42 -5.99
CA ILE A 121 -0.84 3.87 -6.91
C ILE A 121 -2.17 4.03 -6.18
N SER A 122 -3.07 4.82 -6.76
CA SER A 122 -4.45 4.92 -6.30
C SER A 122 -5.40 4.80 -7.48
N THR A 123 -6.43 3.98 -7.37
CA THR A 123 -7.39 3.76 -8.46
C THR A 123 -8.20 5.01 -8.82
N CYS A 124 -8.29 5.99 -7.90
CA CYS A 124 -8.94 7.28 -8.14
C CYS A 124 -8.02 8.34 -8.76
N ASP A 125 -6.75 8.03 -9.02
CA ASP A 125 -5.84 8.95 -9.68
C ASP A 125 -6.11 9.03 -11.18
N LYS A 126 -6.01 10.25 -11.73
CA LYS A 126 -6.20 10.50 -13.16
C LYS A 126 -5.31 9.62 -14.04
N ASN A 127 -4.07 9.40 -13.63
CA ASN A 127 -3.13 8.57 -14.35
C ASN A 127 -3.52 7.09 -14.36
N TYR A 128 -4.34 6.65 -13.40
CA TYR A 128 -4.86 5.29 -13.36
C TYR A 128 -6.16 5.16 -14.18
N TYR A 129 -7.20 5.94 -13.88
CA TYR A 129 -8.51 5.74 -14.47
C TYR A 129 -8.66 6.25 -15.92
N LYS A 130 -7.74 7.07 -16.43
CA LYS A 130 -7.79 7.55 -17.84
C LYS A 130 -7.89 6.40 -18.84
N PHE A 131 -7.20 5.29 -18.60
CA PHE A 131 -7.25 4.13 -19.47
C PHE A 131 -8.61 3.43 -19.46
N GLN A 132 -9.28 3.40 -18.32
CA GLN A 132 -10.66 2.90 -18.23
C GLN A 132 -11.62 3.78 -19.03
N GLN A 133 -11.43 5.10 -18.98
CA GLN A 133 -12.21 6.03 -19.79
C GLN A 133 -11.97 5.85 -21.29
N GLU A 134 -10.74 5.61 -21.71
CA GLU A 134 -10.40 5.31 -23.11
C GLU A 134 -11.12 4.04 -23.58
N ILE A 135 -11.05 2.94 -22.80
CA ILE A 135 -11.76 1.68 -23.11
C ILE A 135 -13.28 1.91 -23.18
N PHE A 136 -13.85 2.65 -22.25
CA PHE A 136 -15.29 2.96 -22.26
C PHE A 136 -15.69 3.71 -23.53
N ILE A 137 -14.89 4.70 -23.95
CA ILE A 137 -15.15 5.48 -25.17
C ILE A 137 -15.09 4.57 -26.40
N ASP A 138 -14.14 3.63 -26.45
CA ASP A 138 -14.04 2.69 -27.55
C ASP A 138 -15.25 1.77 -27.63
N PHE A 139 -15.73 1.24 -26.51
CA PHE A 139 -16.98 0.45 -26.48
C PHE A 139 -18.22 1.27 -26.84
N PHE A 140 -18.26 2.54 -26.47
CA PHE A 140 -19.39 3.42 -26.79
C PHE A 140 -19.45 3.77 -28.28
N LYS A 141 -18.30 3.81 -28.96
CA LYS A 141 -18.23 4.14 -30.40
C LYS A 141 -18.45 2.98 -31.32
N ASN A 142 -18.30 1.75 -30.85
CA ASN A 142 -18.45 0.49 -31.61
C ASN A 142 -19.65 -0.30 -31.10
#